data_1afd0abcf67bbfe2fdf884e2163fb800
#
_entry.id   1afd0abcf67bbfe2fdf884e2163fb800
#
_cell.length_a   1.000
_cell.length_b   1.000
_cell.length_c   1.000
_cell.angle_alpha   90.00
_cell.angle_beta   90.00
_cell.angle_gamma   90.00
#
_symmetry.space_group_name_H-M   'P 1'
#
loop_
_entity.id
_entity.type
_entity.pdbx_description
1 polymer ?
#
loop_
_entity_poly.entity_id
_entity_poly.type
_entity_poly.pdbx_seq_one_letter_code
_entity_poly.pdbx_strand_id
1 'polypeptide(L)'
;MIRIIWTFFLSLFLLLFSQPALSKEISQKSLDNLATKISKKFSRTYCNTSNFGISEEGAMEFAIGETYKEFSKNKLIKFLDVKDINAKIVLNVEKECQIYDFPVDGLSKFNLAEQ
;
A
#
# COMPACT_ATOMS: atom_id res chain seq x y z
N MET A 1 33.75 37.25 -26.79
CA MET A 1 32.57 37.44 -25.92
C MET A 1 31.39 36.55 -26.29
N ILE A 2 31.02 36.46 -27.55
CA ILE A 2 29.88 35.62 -27.98
C ILE A 2 30.10 34.14 -27.69
N ARG A 3 31.33 33.64 -27.76
CA ARG A 3 31.64 32.20 -27.47
C ARG A 3 31.47 31.83 -25.98
N ILE A 4 31.70 32.77 -25.09
CA ILE A 4 31.57 32.55 -23.63
C ILE A 4 30.09 32.48 -23.23
N ILE A 5 29.26 33.32 -23.89
CA ILE A 5 27.80 33.34 -23.66
C ILE A 5 27.17 32.07 -24.17
N TRP A 6 27.64 31.50 -25.29
CA TRP A 6 27.15 30.26 -25.85
C TRP A 6 27.48 29.05 -24.97
N THR A 7 28.69 29.00 -24.44
CA THR A 7 29.08 27.92 -23.51
C THR A 7 28.31 28.01 -22.21
N PHE A 8 28.01 29.19 -21.73
CA PHE A 8 27.16 29.39 -20.54
C PHE A 8 25.72 28.96 -20.76
N PHE A 9 25.16 29.27 -21.93
CA PHE A 9 23.80 28.88 -22.32
C PHE A 9 23.70 27.37 -22.49
N LEU A 10 24.70 26.73 -23.08
CA LEU A 10 24.74 25.30 -23.25
C LEU A 10 24.86 24.56 -21.91
N SER A 11 25.65 25.10 -21.00
CA SER A 11 25.81 24.55 -19.65
C SER A 11 24.52 24.68 -18.84
N LEU A 12 23.82 25.82 -18.95
CA LEU A 12 22.53 26.03 -18.29
C LEU A 12 21.45 25.10 -18.85
N PHE A 13 21.47 24.88 -20.16
CA PHE A 13 20.53 24.02 -20.84
C PHE A 13 20.73 22.54 -20.42
N LEU A 14 21.96 22.10 -20.28
CA LEU A 14 22.30 20.77 -19.79
C LEU A 14 21.86 20.55 -18.33
N LEU A 15 21.93 21.57 -17.49
CA LEU A 15 21.46 21.53 -16.11
C LEU A 15 19.94 21.39 -16.01
N LEU A 16 19.20 21.98 -16.94
CA LEU A 16 17.75 21.86 -16.99
C LEU A 16 17.29 20.46 -17.45
N PHE A 17 18.08 19.78 -18.29
CA PHE A 17 17.78 18.43 -18.76
C PHE A 17 18.30 17.33 -17.84
N SER A 18 19.22 17.64 -16.95
CA SER A 18 19.81 16.67 -16.02
C SER A 18 19.01 16.51 -14.73
N GLN A 19 17.88 17.20 -14.59
CA GLN A 19 17.00 16.93 -13.46
C GLN A 19 16.43 15.52 -13.60
N PRO A 20 16.72 14.63 -12.65
CA PRO A 20 16.09 13.31 -12.65
C PRO A 20 14.59 13.48 -12.70
N ALA A 21 13.92 12.66 -13.47
CA ALA A 21 12.47 12.69 -13.54
C ALA A 21 11.89 12.20 -12.20
N LEU A 22 11.93 13.07 -11.18
CA LEU A 22 11.35 12.83 -9.84
C LEU A 22 9.87 12.46 -9.92
N SER A 23 9.20 12.82 -11.03
CA SER A 23 7.82 12.44 -11.30
C SER A 23 7.59 10.94 -11.49
N LYS A 24 8.66 10.14 -11.68
CA LYS A 24 8.57 8.67 -11.82
C LYS A 24 8.90 7.93 -10.53
N GLU A 25 9.43 8.59 -9.52
CA GLU A 25 9.66 7.98 -8.23
C GLU A 25 8.36 7.94 -7.45
N ILE A 26 7.94 6.72 -7.13
CA ILE A 26 6.77 6.52 -6.28
C ILE A 26 7.15 6.97 -4.88
N SER A 27 6.42 7.95 -4.34
CA SER A 27 6.64 8.46 -3.01
C SER A 27 6.43 7.36 -1.97
N GLN A 28 7.39 7.17 -1.08
CA GLN A 28 7.25 6.24 0.04
C GLN A 28 6.03 6.60 0.89
N LYS A 29 5.74 7.89 1.03
CA LYS A 29 4.55 8.37 1.73
C LYS A 29 3.25 7.89 1.07
N SER A 30 3.18 7.88 -0.26
CA SER A 30 2.02 7.38 -0.99
C SER A 30 1.82 5.88 -0.77
N LEU A 31 2.90 5.10 -0.75
CA LEU A 31 2.86 3.68 -0.45
C LEU A 31 2.42 3.41 0.99
N ASP A 32 2.96 4.15 1.95
CA ASP A 32 2.58 4.02 3.36
C ASP A 32 1.10 4.38 3.58
N ASN A 33 0.61 5.43 2.93
CA ASN A 33 -0.78 5.83 3.00
C ASN A 33 -1.71 4.75 2.43
N LEU A 34 -1.33 4.16 1.30
CA LEU A 34 -2.10 3.08 0.68
C LEU A 34 -2.11 1.84 1.57
N ALA A 35 -0.95 1.43 2.08
CA ALA A 35 -0.83 0.30 3.00
C ALA A 35 -1.69 0.51 4.25
N THR A 36 -1.72 1.72 4.79
CA THR A 36 -2.56 2.09 5.92
C THR A 36 -4.04 1.96 5.61
N LYS A 37 -4.48 2.45 4.44
CA LYS A 37 -5.88 2.35 4.01
C LYS A 37 -6.31 0.90 3.81
N ILE A 38 -5.46 0.10 3.18
CA ILE A 38 -5.70 -1.33 2.96
C ILE A 38 -5.86 -2.06 4.29
N SER A 39 -4.93 -1.85 5.21
CA SER A 39 -4.95 -2.51 6.51
C SER A 39 -6.15 -2.07 7.36
N LYS A 40 -6.55 -0.82 7.30
CA LYS A 40 -7.76 -0.33 7.98
C LYS A 40 -9.03 -0.95 7.42
N LYS A 41 -9.16 -1.00 6.11
CA LYS A 41 -10.34 -1.62 5.45
C LYS A 41 -10.44 -3.08 5.84
N PHE A 42 -9.33 -3.82 5.75
CA PHE A 42 -9.29 -5.22 6.12
C PHE A 42 -9.69 -5.42 7.58
N SER A 43 -9.05 -4.69 8.48
CA SER A 43 -9.25 -4.85 9.93
C SER A 43 -10.68 -4.54 10.35
N ARG A 44 -11.26 -3.45 9.84
CA ARG A 44 -12.65 -3.09 10.11
C ARG A 44 -13.61 -4.16 9.61
N THR A 45 -13.40 -4.64 8.40
CA THR A 45 -14.25 -5.67 7.81
C THR A 45 -14.15 -6.96 8.62
N TYR A 46 -12.94 -7.37 8.96
CA TYR A 46 -12.69 -8.56 9.77
C TYR A 46 -13.35 -8.43 11.16
N CYS A 47 -13.13 -7.33 11.84
CA CYS A 47 -13.69 -7.10 13.18
C CYS A 47 -15.21 -7.05 13.16
N ASN A 48 -15.79 -6.34 12.21
CA ASN A 48 -17.26 -6.26 12.08
C ASN A 48 -17.87 -7.63 11.81
N THR A 49 -17.29 -8.38 10.89
CA THR A 49 -17.77 -9.72 10.52
C THR A 49 -17.66 -10.69 11.70
N SER A 50 -16.56 -10.63 12.45
CA SER A 50 -16.38 -11.43 13.66
C SER A 50 -17.41 -11.08 14.73
N ASN A 51 -17.72 -9.80 14.89
CA ASN A 51 -18.73 -9.34 15.86
C ASN A 51 -20.13 -9.82 15.54
N PHE A 52 -20.42 -10.13 14.27
CA PHE A 52 -21.69 -10.72 13.87
C PHE A 52 -21.76 -12.24 14.11
N GLY A 53 -20.71 -12.82 14.69
CA GLY A 53 -20.70 -14.25 15.01
C GLY A 53 -20.24 -15.14 13.85
N ILE A 54 -19.69 -14.57 12.79
CA ILE A 54 -19.15 -15.34 11.67
C ILE A 54 -17.81 -15.95 12.11
N SER A 55 -17.52 -17.17 11.65
CA SER A 55 -16.31 -17.87 11.97
C SER A 55 -15.07 -17.09 11.57
N GLU A 56 -13.95 -17.35 12.23
CA GLU A 56 -12.66 -16.74 11.94
C GLU A 56 -12.27 -16.89 10.47
N GLU A 57 -12.43 -18.09 9.92
CA GLU A 57 -12.16 -18.37 8.50
C GLU A 57 -13.08 -17.58 7.58
N GLY A 58 -14.38 -17.54 7.87
CA GLY A 58 -15.35 -16.78 7.09
C GLY A 58 -15.10 -15.28 7.15
N ALA A 59 -14.74 -14.76 8.32
CA ALA A 59 -14.39 -13.35 8.49
C ALA A 59 -13.12 -13.00 7.70
N MET A 60 -12.13 -13.89 7.69
CA MET A 60 -10.90 -13.72 6.92
C MET A 60 -11.20 -13.66 5.42
N GLU A 61 -11.94 -14.61 4.90
CA GLU A 61 -12.29 -14.66 3.48
C GLU A 61 -13.10 -13.44 3.05
N PHE A 62 -14.04 -13.02 3.86
CA PHE A 62 -14.85 -11.84 3.59
C PHE A 62 -14.01 -10.56 3.58
N ALA A 63 -13.11 -10.41 4.55
CA ALA A 63 -12.21 -9.25 4.63
C ALA A 63 -11.26 -9.20 3.42
N ILE A 64 -10.71 -10.33 3.01
CA ILE A 64 -9.88 -10.44 1.80
C ILE A 64 -10.67 -10.00 0.57
N GLY A 65 -11.87 -10.53 0.38
CA GLY A 65 -12.71 -10.23 -0.77
C GLY A 65 -13.10 -8.76 -0.86
N GLU A 66 -13.52 -8.16 0.23
CA GLU A 66 -13.93 -6.76 0.28
C GLU A 66 -12.74 -5.81 0.06
N THR A 67 -11.60 -6.13 0.64
CA THR A 67 -10.37 -5.34 0.45
C THR A 67 -9.90 -5.44 -1.00
N TYR A 68 -9.95 -6.62 -1.58
CA TYR A 68 -9.63 -6.83 -2.99
C TYR A 68 -10.50 -5.97 -3.91
N LYS A 69 -11.81 -5.97 -3.71
CA LYS A 69 -12.73 -5.15 -4.52
C LYS A 69 -12.37 -3.67 -4.50
N GLU A 70 -11.98 -3.15 -3.35
CA GLU A 70 -11.72 -1.72 -3.20
C GLU A 70 -10.36 -1.31 -3.79
N PHE A 71 -9.33 -2.14 -3.64
CA PHE A 71 -7.95 -1.71 -3.92
C PHE A 71 -7.28 -2.41 -5.11
N SER A 72 -7.82 -3.51 -5.64
CA SER A 72 -7.14 -4.32 -6.66
C SER A 72 -6.77 -3.55 -7.94
N LYS A 73 -7.50 -2.50 -8.27
CA LYS A 73 -7.25 -1.67 -9.46
C LYS A 73 -6.25 -0.54 -9.22
N ASN A 74 -5.79 -0.37 -8.00
CA ASN A 74 -4.83 0.68 -7.69
C ASN A 74 -3.46 0.34 -8.29
N LYS A 75 -2.89 1.27 -9.04
CA LYS A 75 -1.62 1.07 -9.76
C LYS A 75 -0.42 0.90 -8.83
N LEU A 76 -0.53 1.33 -7.57
CA LEU A 76 0.56 1.24 -6.60
C LEU A 76 0.63 -0.11 -5.89
N ILE A 77 -0.37 -0.98 -6.06
CA ILE A 77 -0.46 -2.28 -5.37
C ILE A 77 0.81 -3.13 -5.55
N LYS A 78 1.34 -3.19 -6.76
CA LYS A 78 2.51 -4.01 -7.09
C LYS A 78 3.80 -3.55 -6.39
N PHE A 79 3.81 -2.34 -5.84
CA PHE A 79 4.98 -1.78 -5.15
C PHE A 79 4.88 -1.91 -3.62
N LEU A 80 3.77 -2.44 -3.10
CA LEU A 80 3.57 -2.59 -1.67
C LEU A 80 4.33 -3.79 -1.11
N ASP A 81 4.83 -3.63 0.12
CA ASP A 81 5.41 -4.73 0.87
C ASP A 81 4.30 -5.48 1.62
N VAL A 82 4.08 -6.74 1.23
CA VAL A 82 3.07 -7.60 1.84
C VAL A 82 3.31 -7.79 3.33
N LYS A 83 4.57 -7.91 3.76
CA LYS A 83 4.92 -8.06 5.17
C LYS A 83 4.52 -6.84 5.99
N ASP A 84 4.70 -5.65 5.44
CA ASP A 84 4.32 -4.40 6.10
C ASP A 84 2.80 -4.30 6.26
N ILE A 85 2.05 -4.65 5.23
CA ILE A 85 0.58 -4.69 5.27
C ILE A 85 0.10 -5.68 6.33
N ASN A 86 0.67 -6.88 6.35
CA ASN A 86 0.29 -7.91 7.32
C ASN A 86 0.54 -7.45 8.75
N ALA A 87 1.69 -6.82 9.01
CA ALA A 87 2.01 -6.28 10.33
C ALA A 87 1.01 -5.19 10.75
N LYS A 88 0.63 -4.31 9.84
CA LYS A 88 -0.37 -3.28 10.09
C LYS A 88 -1.76 -3.87 10.37
N ILE A 89 -2.14 -4.93 9.66
CA ILE A 89 -3.41 -5.63 9.88
C ILE A 89 -3.46 -6.20 11.30
N VAL A 90 -2.41 -6.88 11.73
CA VAL A 90 -2.34 -7.47 13.09
C VAL A 90 -2.53 -6.38 14.15
N LEU A 91 -1.81 -5.28 14.03
CA LEU A 91 -1.93 -4.15 14.97
C LEU A 91 -3.32 -3.53 14.97
N ASN A 92 -3.92 -3.36 13.82
CA ASN A 92 -5.24 -2.75 13.70
C ASN A 92 -6.34 -3.66 14.24
N VAL A 93 -6.24 -4.97 14.03
CA VAL A 93 -7.19 -5.94 14.59
C VAL A 93 -7.12 -5.95 16.12
N GLU A 94 -5.91 -5.89 16.71
CA GLU A 94 -5.76 -5.74 18.15
C GLU A 94 -6.47 -4.49 18.67
N LYS A 95 -6.26 -3.35 18.00
CA LYS A 95 -6.84 -2.07 18.43
C LYS A 95 -8.36 -2.02 18.25
N GLU A 96 -8.88 -2.52 17.13
CA GLU A 96 -10.28 -2.35 16.80
C GLU A 96 -11.19 -3.37 17.48
N CYS A 97 -10.77 -4.62 17.59
CA CYS A 97 -11.62 -5.65 18.16
C CYS A 97 -10.95 -6.52 19.22
N GLN A 98 -9.79 -6.12 19.71
CA GLN A 98 -9.08 -6.78 20.81
C GLN A 98 -8.82 -8.27 20.59
N ILE A 99 -8.59 -8.65 19.33
CA ILE A 99 -8.18 -10.00 18.97
C ILE A 99 -6.66 -10.02 18.93
N TYR A 100 -6.04 -10.79 19.83
CA TYR A 100 -4.60 -10.88 19.99
C TYR A 100 -3.97 -12.09 19.31
N ASP A 101 -4.78 -13.06 18.93
CA ASP A 101 -4.39 -14.29 18.28
C ASP A 101 -4.83 -14.34 16.81
N PHE A 102 -4.74 -13.21 16.14
CA PHE A 102 -5.12 -13.11 14.72
C PHE A 102 -4.34 -14.14 13.88
N PRO A 103 -5.03 -14.95 13.04
CA PRO A 103 -4.40 -16.02 12.27
C PRO A 103 -3.63 -15.47 11.06
N VAL A 104 -2.40 -15.00 11.27
CA VAL A 104 -1.55 -14.40 10.24
C VAL A 104 -1.35 -15.32 9.05
N ASP A 105 -1.31 -16.63 9.28
CA ASP A 105 -1.16 -17.64 8.21
C ASP A 105 -2.30 -17.57 7.19
N GLY A 106 -3.49 -17.18 7.60
CA GLY A 106 -4.62 -16.96 6.70
C GLY A 106 -4.39 -15.86 5.67
N LEU A 107 -3.51 -14.92 5.98
CA LEU A 107 -3.15 -13.83 5.06
C LEU A 107 -2.27 -14.29 3.90
N SER A 108 -1.77 -15.53 3.90
CA SER A 108 -1.00 -16.07 2.78
C SER A 108 -1.80 -16.08 1.47
N LYS A 109 -3.12 -16.16 1.58
CA LYS A 109 -4.05 -16.08 0.43
C LYS A 109 -4.33 -14.64 0.00
N PHE A 110 -3.90 -13.65 0.78
CA PHE A 110 -4.17 -12.25 0.54
C PHE A 110 -3.04 -11.63 -0.28
N ASN A 111 -3.16 -11.75 -1.60
CA ASN A 111 -2.23 -11.11 -2.53
C ASN A 111 -3.02 -10.29 -3.55
N LEU A 112 -3.07 -8.99 -3.32
CA LEU A 112 -3.79 -8.06 -4.20
C LEU A 112 -3.21 -7.99 -5.61
N ALA A 113 -1.93 -8.31 -5.78
CA ALA A 113 -1.26 -8.22 -7.07
C ALA A 113 -1.48 -9.43 -7.97
N GLU A 114 -1.86 -10.58 -7.41
CA GLU A 114 -1.99 -11.85 -8.14
C GLU A 114 -3.42 -12.27 -8.47
N GLN A 115 -4.38 -11.55 -7.98
CA GLN A 115 -5.79 -11.89 -8.23
C GLN A 115 -6.37 -11.22 -9.47
#